data_ca35ab9d17e2ae711147bf2ac107cf00
#
_entry.id   ca35ab9d17e2ae711147bf2ac107cf00
#
_cell.length_a   1.000
_cell.length_b   1.000
_cell.length_c   1.000
_cell.angle_alpha   90.00
_cell.angle_beta   90.00
_cell.angle_gamma   90.00
#
_symmetry.space_group_name_H-M   'P 1'
#
loop_
_entity.id
_entity.type
_entity.pdbx_description
1 polymer ?
#
loop_
_entity_poly.entity_id
_entity_poly.type
_entity_poly.pdbx_seq_one_letter_code
_entity_poly.pdbx_strand_id
1 'polypeptide(L)'
;MEEKNMITLTIDKHEVTVPAGTMVLDAAKTVGINIPTLCHINLEGTCVQNMPASCRICVVEVEGRRNLAPACATRVTPGMVVHTNSARVIRARKTVVELMLSDHPNDCLTCPKCSDCELQRQVMRFNIRKMPYNGGEQSERKQELTPAITRNMEKCVYCRRCESVCNNVQSVGVLSAIRRGFNTTIAPTFDKMFTDTNCTYCGQCVAVCPTGALMERDYTDRLLEDICDPDKVVVAQPAPAVRVALGEEFGYEPGTVVTGKLASSLRRLGFDYVFDTDFGADLTIMEEGAEILQRLSAFLSGDKSVKLPIMTSCCPAWVNFFEHNYPDLKDYPSSAKSPAQMFGAIAKSYWAQKMGIPREKLVVVSIMPCLAKKYECEREEFKVDGNPDVDYSISTRELARLVKRSNIDFTKLPDEDFDTPLGESSGAAAIFGATGGVMEAALRTVYEVYTGKTLPRLDFSEVRGLEGIKEATIDLNGFPLKICVAHTLGNARILMDKLRKGELDYHVVEVMACPGGCIDGAGQPYHHGNVEIIKARAAAIYREDAGKPIRKSHENPDIQKLYKEFLGEPLSERSHKLLHTHYFDKSIK
;
A
#
# COMPACT_ATOMS: atom_id res chain seq x y z
N MET A 1 23.55 -9.69 -25.51
CA MET A 1 22.21 -9.14 -25.85
C MET A 1 21.65 -10.10 -26.88
N GLU A 2 20.68 -10.95 -26.49
CA GLU A 2 19.97 -11.81 -27.45
C GLU A 2 19.25 -10.88 -28.45
N GLU A 3 19.48 -11.09 -29.77
CA GLU A 3 18.69 -10.45 -30.81
C GLU A 3 17.22 -10.80 -30.57
N LYS A 4 16.46 -9.86 -30.02
CA LYS A 4 15.02 -10.03 -29.82
C LYS A 4 14.40 -10.23 -31.21
N ASN A 5 13.90 -11.43 -31.48
CA ASN A 5 13.17 -11.73 -32.71
C ASN A 5 12.00 -10.75 -32.86
N MET A 6 12.13 -9.76 -33.74
CA MET A 6 11.15 -8.68 -33.95
C MET A 6 10.05 -9.17 -34.88
N ILE A 7 8.81 -8.83 -34.57
CA ILE A 7 7.62 -9.17 -35.35
C ILE A 7 6.99 -7.90 -35.88
N THR A 8 6.75 -7.83 -37.17
CA THR A 8 6.01 -6.75 -37.83
C THR A 8 4.56 -7.17 -38.10
N LEU A 9 3.62 -6.31 -37.74
CA LEU A 9 2.17 -6.51 -37.92
C LEU A 9 1.51 -5.16 -38.28
N THR A 10 0.25 -5.19 -38.68
CA THR A 10 -0.54 -3.97 -38.97
C THR A 10 -1.68 -3.83 -37.96
N ILE A 11 -1.79 -2.65 -37.32
CA ILE A 11 -2.90 -2.32 -36.42
C ILE A 11 -3.58 -1.04 -36.91
N ASP A 12 -4.85 -1.13 -37.26
CA ASP A 12 -5.63 0.02 -37.80
C ASP A 12 -4.88 0.79 -38.91
N LYS A 13 -4.25 0.07 -39.85
CA LYS A 13 -3.42 0.58 -40.97
C LYS A 13 -2.03 1.11 -40.57
N HIS A 14 -1.64 1.08 -39.28
CA HIS A 14 -0.29 1.42 -38.85
C HIS A 14 0.58 0.16 -38.82
N GLU A 15 1.76 0.24 -39.45
CA GLU A 15 2.76 -0.80 -39.32
C GLU A 15 3.44 -0.69 -37.94
N VAL A 16 3.53 -1.82 -37.23
CA VAL A 16 4.04 -1.91 -35.86
C VAL A 16 5.06 -3.03 -35.77
N THR A 17 6.25 -2.72 -35.27
CA THR A 17 7.30 -3.72 -35.07
C THR A 17 7.61 -3.84 -33.57
N VAL A 18 7.41 -5.02 -33.00
CA VAL A 18 7.57 -5.30 -31.56
C VAL A 18 8.27 -6.64 -31.35
N PRO A 19 8.85 -6.87 -30.16
CA PRO A 19 9.44 -8.17 -29.83
C PRO A 19 8.45 -9.32 -29.92
N ALA A 20 8.91 -10.50 -30.30
CA ALA A 20 8.11 -11.73 -30.29
C ALA A 20 7.56 -11.99 -28.88
N GLY A 21 6.31 -12.46 -28.80
CA GLY A 21 5.62 -12.69 -27.54
C GLY A 21 4.83 -11.50 -27.00
N THR A 22 4.99 -10.29 -27.56
CA THR A 22 4.19 -9.10 -27.21
C THR A 22 2.71 -9.36 -27.45
N MET A 23 1.83 -8.87 -26.59
CA MET A 23 0.39 -8.93 -26.77
C MET A 23 -0.10 -7.84 -27.71
N VAL A 24 -1.18 -8.11 -28.46
CA VAL A 24 -1.82 -7.11 -29.35
C VAL A 24 -2.18 -5.83 -28.58
N LEU A 25 -2.59 -5.95 -27.32
CA LEU A 25 -2.91 -4.81 -26.45
C LEU A 25 -1.70 -3.87 -26.29
N ASP A 26 -0.53 -4.44 -26.02
CA ASP A 26 0.69 -3.67 -25.78
C ASP A 26 1.29 -3.16 -27.08
N ALA A 27 1.24 -3.96 -28.16
CA ALA A 27 1.63 -3.52 -29.50
C ALA A 27 0.80 -2.30 -29.97
N ALA A 28 -0.51 -2.27 -29.67
CA ALA A 28 -1.37 -1.12 -30.02
C ALA A 28 -0.98 0.16 -29.28
N LYS A 29 -0.53 0.05 -28.03
CA LYS A 29 -0.07 1.22 -27.22
C LYS A 29 1.15 1.90 -27.87
N THR A 30 2.06 1.16 -28.50
CA THR A 30 3.28 1.76 -29.10
C THR A 30 2.98 2.73 -30.22
N VAL A 31 1.80 2.63 -30.85
CA VAL A 31 1.32 3.53 -31.91
C VAL A 31 0.16 4.43 -31.44
N GLY A 32 0.00 4.62 -30.13
CA GLY A 32 -1.00 5.53 -29.54
C GLY A 32 -2.44 4.99 -29.55
N ILE A 33 -2.67 3.72 -29.90
CA ILE A 33 -4.00 3.12 -29.94
C ILE A 33 -4.35 2.54 -28.56
N ASN A 34 -5.34 3.14 -27.88
CA ASN A 34 -5.80 2.71 -26.57
C ASN A 34 -7.00 1.77 -26.67
N ILE A 35 -6.75 0.46 -26.60
CA ILE A 35 -7.78 -0.58 -26.54
C ILE A 35 -8.36 -0.64 -25.11
N PRO A 36 -9.69 -0.50 -24.92
CA PRO A 36 -10.29 -0.51 -23.59
C PRO A 36 -10.13 -1.86 -22.90
N THR A 37 -9.90 -1.84 -21.60
CA THR A 37 -9.80 -3.04 -20.74
C THR A 37 -10.62 -2.85 -19.47
N LEU A 38 -10.95 -3.93 -18.76
CA LEU A 38 -11.51 -3.89 -17.41
C LEU A 38 -10.88 -4.96 -16.50
N CYS A 39 -10.61 -6.16 -17.00
CA CYS A 39 -9.97 -7.20 -16.20
C CYS A 39 -8.43 -7.15 -16.22
N HIS A 40 -7.86 -6.55 -17.25
CA HIS A 40 -6.40 -6.46 -17.39
C HIS A 40 -5.81 -5.41 -16.46
N ILE A 41 -4.77 -5.78 -15.75
CA ILE A 41 -3.89 -4.88 -15.01
C ILE A 41 -2.45 -5.44 -15.11
N ASN A 42 -1.51 -4.58 -15.43
CA ASN A 42 -0.09 -4.89 -15.46
C ASN A 42 0.67 -3.61 -15.12
N LEU A 43 1.46 -3.66 -14.05
CA LEU A 43 2.37 -2.60 -13.66
C LEU A 43 3.78 -3.02 -14.05
N GLU A 44 4.26 -2.50 -15.17
CA GLU A 44 5.63 -2.77 -15.66
C GLU A 44 6.68 -2.46 -14.59
N GLY A 45 7.64 -3.37 -14.42
CA GLY A 45 8.68 -3.25 -13.40
C GLY A 45 8.23 -3.66 -12.00
N THR A 46 6.97 -4.11 -11.83
CA THR A 46 6.48 -4.72 -10.60
C THR A 46 6.03 -6.16 -10.88
N CYS A 47 5.75 -6.92 -9.80
CA CYS A 47 5.19 -8.28 -9.92
C CYS A 47 3.66 -8.29 -10.11
N VAL A 48 3.01 -7.13 -10.26
CA VAL A 48 1.54 -7.04 -10.35
C VAL A 48 1.07 -7.35 -11.76
N GLN A 49 0.73 -8.60 -11.99
CA GLN A 49 0.10 -9.08 -13.22
C GLN A 49 -1.13 -9.92 -12.89
N ASN A 50 -2.15 -9.87 -13.73
CA ASN A 50 -3.35 -10.68 -13.56
C ASN A 50 -3.54 -11.69 -14.68
N MET A 51 -4.49 -12.62 -14.49
CA MET A 51 -4.97 -13.53 -15.52
C MET A 51 -5.86 -12.76 -16.52
N PRO A 52 -5.43 -12.53 -17.76
CA PRO A 52 -6.18 -11.73 -18.73
C PRO A 52 -7.38 -12.49 -19.32
N ALA A 53 -8.14 -11.81 -20.18
CA ALA A 53 -9.23 -12.34 -21.00
C ALA A 53 -10.53 -12.73 -20.28
N SER A 54 -10.78 -12.30 -19.04
CA SER A 54 -12.05 -12.55 -18.34
C SER A 54 -13.20 -11.68 -18.85
N CYS A 55 -13.00 -10.36 -19.00
CA CYS A 55 -14.08 -9.39 -19.26
C CYS A 55 -14.48 -9.26 -20.74
N ARG A 56 -13.64 -9.61 -21.69
CA ARG A 56 -13.87 -9.48 -23.15
C ARG A 56 -14.08 -8.06 -23.68
N ILE A 57 -13.85 -7.00 -22.91
CA ILE A 57 -13.97 -5.62 -23.38
C ILE A 57 -12.85 -5.28 -24.39
N CYS A 58 -11.69 -5.91 -24.31
CA CYS A 58 -10.55 -5.66 -25.20
C CYS A 58 -10.60 -6.41 -26.54
N VAL A 59 -11.75 -6.97 -26.94
CA VAL A 59 -11.82 -7.74 -28.20
C VAL A 59 -11.46 -6.88 -29.41
N VAL A 60 -10.74 -7.48 -30.35
CA VAL A 60 -10.33 -6.91 -31.64
C VAL A 60 -10.67 -7.88 -32.78
N GLU A 61 -10.76 -7.38 -33.99
CA GLU A 61 -10.91 -8.18 -35.18
C GLU A 61 -9.53 -8.44 -35.77
N VAL A 62 -9.23 -9.72 -36.04
CA VAL A 62 -7.99 -10.14 -36.69
C VAL A 62 -8.37 -10.74 -38.03
N GLU A 63 -7.80 -10.24 -39.14
CA GLU A 63 -8.08 -10.75 -40.46
C GLU A 63 -7.82 -12.25 -40.54
N GLY A 64 -8.69 -12.96 -41.27
CA GLY A 64 -8.64 -14.45 -41.39
C GLY A 64 -9.20 -15.20 -40.17
N ARG A 65 -9.56 -14.52 -39.04
CA ARG A 65 -10.20 -15.18 -37.90
C ARG A 65 -11.72 -14.98 -37.90
N ARG A 66 -12.46 -16.07 -37.71
CA ARG A 66 -13.92 -16.01 -37.59
C ARG A 66 -14.38 -15.26 -36.36
N ASN A 67 -13.71 -15.45 -35.23
CA ASN A 67 -14.08 -14.89 -33.92
C ASN A 67 -13.21 -13.68 -33.56
N LEU A 68 -13.80 -12.71 -32.84
CA LEU A 68 -13.03 -11.62 -32.24
C LEU A 68 -12.04 -12.19 -31.21
N ALA A 69 -10.84 -11.63 -31.18
CA ALA A 69 -9.75 -12.06 -30.31
C ALA A 69 -9.57 -11.07 -29.12
N PRO A 70 -9.34 -11.52 -27.89
CA PRO A 70 -9.01 -10.64 -26.77
C PRO A 70 -7.59 -10.09 -26.90
N ALA A 71 -7.44 -8.78 -27.13
CA ALA A 71 -6.13 -8.16 -27.34
C ALA A 71 -5.14 -8.37 -26.17
N CYS A 72 -5.64 -8.42 -24.93
CA CYS A 72 -4.83 -8.62 -23.73
C CYS A 72 -4.24 -10.05 -23.59
N ALA A 73 -4.70 -11.01 -24.41
CA ALA A 73 -4.27 -12.41 -24.36
C ALA A 73 -3.93 -12.99 -25.75
N THR A 74 -3.88 -12.14 -26.77
CA THR A 74 -3.52 -12.55 -28.12
C THR A 74 -2.09 -12.08 -28.43
N ARG A 75 -1.17 -13.03 -28.62
CA ARG A 75 0.20 -12.73 -29.02
C ARG A 75 0.25 -12.27 -30.47
N VAL A 76 1.11 -11.33 -30.77
CA VAL A 76 1.38 -10.88 -32.14
C VAL A 76 2.03 -12.00 -32.96
N THR A 77 1.71 -12.05 -34.26
CA THR A 77 2.34 -12.97 -35.23
C THR A 77 2.76 -12.17 -36.45
N PRO A 78 3.79 -12.63 -37.22
CA PRO A 78 4.24 -11.94 -38.43
C PRO A 78 3.10 -11.75 -39.43
N GLY A 79 2.98 -10.53 -39.98
CA GLY A 79 1.96 -10.19 -40.99
C GLY A 79 0.52 -10.14 -40.47
N MET A 80 0.29 -10.22 -39.13
CA MET A 80 -1.05 -10.11 -38.57
C MET A 80 -1.67 -8.73 -38.88
N VAL A 81 -2.95 -8.72 -39.32
CA VAL A 81 -3.71 -7.47 -39.51
C VAL A 81 -4.82 -7.41 -38.48
N VAL A 82 -4.82 -6.31 -37.71
CA VAL A 82 -5.71 -6.12 -36.56
C VAL A 82 -6.54 -4.84 -36.76
N HIS A 83 -7.86 -4.96 -36.58
CA HIS A 83 -8.78 -3.82 -36.53
C HIS A 83 -9.32 -3.64 -35.12
N THR A 84 -9.01 -2.51 -34.52
CA THR A 84 -9.40 -2.21 -33.13
C THR A 84 -10.72 -1.46 -33.01
N ASN A 85 -11.23 -0.90 -34.10
CA ASN A 85 -12.38 0.02 -34.13
C ASN A 85 -13.42 -0.30 -35.22
N SER A 86 -13.44 -1.51 -35.77
CA SER A 86 -14.47 -1.90 -36.72
C SER A 86 -15.88 -1.87 -36.09
N ALA A 87 -16.92 -1.68 -36.91
CA ALA A 87 -18.29 -1.67 -36.43
C ALA A 87 -18.69 -2.96 -35.69
N ARG A 88 -18.08 -4.09 -36.06
CA ARG A 88 -18.24 -5.39 -35.38
C ARG A 88 -17.61 -5.35 -33.97
N VAL A 89 -16.42 -4.82 -33.84
CA VAL A 89 -15.69 -4.68 -32.56
C VAL A 89 -16.45 -3.75 -31.62
N ILE A 90 -16.86 -2.56 -32.11
CA ILE A 90 -17.57 -1.57 -31.28
C ILE A 90 -18.89 -2.15 -30.76
N ARG A 91 -19.69 -2.82 -31.63
CA ARG A 91 -20.93 -3.49 -31.20
C ARG A 91 -20.67 -4.56 -30.15
N ALA A 92 -19.69 -5.43 -30.37
CA ALA A 92 -19.38 -6.51 -29.43
C ALA A 92 -18.98 -5.95 -28.03
N ARG A 93 -18.11 -4.94 -27.98
CA ARG A 93 -17.71 -4.29 -26.72
C ARG A 93 -18.90 -3.64 -26.01
N LYS A 94 -19.76 -2.94 -26.76
CA LYS A 94 -20.97 -2.33 -26.21
C LYS A 94 -21.87 -3.40 -25.58
N THR A 95 -22.15 -4.50 -26.30
CA THR A 95 -22.96 -5.63 -25.79
C THR A 95 -22.36 -6.24 -24.52
N VAL A 96 -21.04 -6.40 -24.44
CA VAL A 96 -20.37 -6.92 -23.24
C VAL A 96 -20.62 -5.99 -22.04
N VAL A 97 -20.49 -4.67 -22.22
CA VAL A 97 -20.73 -3.72 -21.12
C VAL A 97 -22.21 -3.68 -20.74
N GLU A 98 -23.14 -3.75 -21.71
CA GLU A 98 -24.58 -3.84 -21.46
C GLU A 98 -24.95 -5.10 -20.64
N LEU A 99 -24.32 -6.25 -20.93
CA LEU A 99 -24.50 -7.47 -20.15
C LEU A 99 -23.94 -7.33 -18.72
N MET A 100 -22.80 -6.65 -18.52
CA MET A 100 -22.30 -6.35 -17.19
C MET A 100 -23.24 -5.46 -16.39
N LEU A 101 -23.84 -4.43 -17.04
CA LEU A 101 -24.80 -3.54 -16.40
C LEU A 101 -26.11 -4.24 -16.05
N SER A 102 -26.53 -5.24 -16.83
CA SER A 102 -27.76 -5.98 -16.54
C SER A 102 -27.72 -6.74 -15.22
N ASP A 103 -26.53 -7.06 -14.74
CA ASP A 103 -26.28 -7.74 -13.45
C ASP A 103 -25.64 -6.81 -12.40
N HIS A 104 -25.75 -5.48 -12.57
CA HIS A 104 -25.20 -4.48 -11.67
C HIS A 104 -26.31 -3.59 -11.09
N PRO A 105 -26.28 -3.19 -9.81
CA PRO A 105 -27.38 -2.47 -9.16
C PRO A 105 -27.67 -1.08 -9.75
N ASN A 106 -26.74 -0.49 -10.49
CA ASN A 106 -26.88 0.82 -11.15
C ASN A 106 -27.20 2.00 -10.21
N ASP A 107 -26.85 1.86 -8.93
CA ASP A 107 -27.01 2.84 -7.85
C ASP A 107 -25.84 3.85 -7.80
N CYS A 108 -25.35 4.29 -8.94
CA CYS A 108 -24.09 5.05 -9.05
C CYS A 108 -24.06 6.31 -8.17
N LEU A 109 -25.17 6.99 -7.98
CA LEU A 109 -25.22 8.23 -7.18
C LEU A 109 -24.94 8.00 -5.69
N THR A 110 -25.22 6.82 -5.19
CA THR A 110 -24.97 6.43 -3.79
C THR A 110 -23.75 5.50 -3.63
N CYS A 111 -23.13 5.14 -4.73
CA CYS A 111 -21.98 4.24 -4.74
C CYS A 111 -20.70 4.97 -4.29
N PRO A 112 -19.95 4.46 -3.31
CA PRO A 112 -18.70 5.09 -2.86
C PRO A 112 -17.60 5.13 -3.93
N LYS A 113 -17.76 4.36 -5.04
CA LYS A 113 -16.84 4.38 -6.20
C LYS A 113 -17.34 5.35 -7.30
N CYS A 114 -18.37 6.14 -7.05
CA CYS A 114 -18.89 7.11 -8.02
C CYS A 114 -17.78 8.07 -8.48
N SER A 115 -17.81 8.44 -9.75
CA SER A 115 -16.82 9.26 -10.47
C SER A 115 -15.44 8.63 -10.69
N ASP A 116 -15.05 7.59 -9.95
CA ASP A 116 -13.79 6.87 -10.16
C ASP A 116 -14.02 5.38 -10.48
N CYS A 117 -15.15 5.03 -11.07
CA CYS A 117 -15.51 3.67 -11.45
C CYS A 117 -15.11 3.37 -12.90
N GLU A 118 -14.30 2.32 -13.11
CA GLU A 118 -13.88 1.92 -14.46
C GLU A 118 -15.07 1.40 -15.31
N LEU A 119 -16.08 0.78 -14.68
CA LEU A 119 -17.30 0.39 -15.38
C LEU A 119 -18.07 1.62 -15.90
N GLN A 120 -18.24 2.66 -15.07
CA GLN A 120 -18.84 3.93 -15.49
C GLN A 120 -18.10 4.54 -16.70
N ARG A 121 -16.78 4.52 -16.69
CA ARG A 121 -15.96 5.00 -17.82
C ARG A 121 -16.25 4.23 -19.11
N GLN A 122 -16.48 2.90 -19.04
CA GLN A 122 -16.84 2.11 -20.22
C GLN A 122 -18.26 2.44 -20.70
N VAL A 123 -19.22 2.64 -19.78
CA VAL A 123 -20.60 3.05 -20.12
C VAL A 123 -20.62 4.37 -20.89
N MET A 124 -19.85 5.36 -20.42
CA MET A 124 -19.69 6.65 -21.09
C MET A 124 -19.01 6.50 -22.46
N ARG A 125 -17.93 5.72 -22.54
CA ARG A 125 -17.17 5.47 -23.78
C ARG A 125 -18.04 4.89 -24.90
N PHE A 126 -18.90 3.92 -24.56
CA PHE A 126 -19.77 3.27 -25.54
C PHE A 126 -21.16 3.93 -25.67
N ASN A 127 -21.36 5.09 -25.04
CA ASN A 127 -22.61 5.84 -25.04
C ASN A 127 -23.83 4.96 -24.75
N ILE A 128 -23.75 4.14 -23.71
CA ILE A 128 -24.86 3.28 -23.28
C ILE A 128 -25.88 4.14 -22.53
N ARG A 129 -27.13 4.18 -23.02
CA ARG A 129 -28.20 5.00 -22.44
C ARG A 129 -29.43 4.17 -22.06
N LYS A 130 -29.46 2.90 -22.46
CA LYS A 130 -30.53 1.94 -22.16
C LYS A 130 -29.90 0.60 -21.84
N MET A 131 -30.54 -0.16 -20.99
CA MET A 131 -30.20 -1.55 -20.71
C MET A 131 -31.18 -2.45 -21.46
N PRO A 132 -30.75 -3.08 -22.58
CA PRO A 132 -31.63 -3.93 -23.37
C PRO A 132 -31.81 -5.33 -22.79
N TYR A 133 -31.01 -5.69 -21.79
CA TYR A 133 -30.99 -7.02 -21.17
C TYR A 133 -31.50 -6.95 -19.73
N ASN A 134 -32.35 -7.91 -19.35
CA ASN A 134 -32.67 -8.17 -17.95
C ASN A 134 -31.62 -9.15 -17.40
N GLY A 135 -30.93 -8.75 -16.36
CA GLY A 135 -29.98 -9.61 -15.66
C GLY A 135 -30.67 -10.68 -14.81
N GLY A 136 -29.90 -11.57 -14.27
CA GLY A 136 -30.37 -12.45 -13.21
C GLY A 136 -30.79 -11.62 -11.98
N GLU A 137 -31.65 -12.19 -11.16
CA GLU A 137 -31.95 -11.59 -9.86
C GLU A 137 -30.64 -11.51 -9.06
N GLN A 138 -30.27 -10.30 -8.65
CA GLN A 138 -29.08 -10.05 -7.82
C GLN A 138 -29.35 -10.46 -6.37
N SER A 139 -29.97 -11.61 -6.20
CA SER A 139 -30.39 -12.10 -4.92
C SER A 139 -29.20 -12.32 -3.98
N GLU A 140 -29.25 -11.67 -2.83
CA GLU A 140 -28.54 -12.05 -1.60
C GLU A 140 -27.00 -12.22 -1.73
N ARG A 141 -26.34 -11.42 -2.55
CA ARG A 141 -24.88 -11.41 -2.58
C ARG A 141 -24.36 -10.79 -1.29
N LYS A 142 -23.45 -11.51 -0.64
CA LYS A 142 -22.96 -11.19 0.67
C LYS A 142 -22.33 -9.81 0.73
N GLN A 143 -22.80 -9.04 1.69
CA GLN A 143 -22.13 -7.82 2.14
C GLN A 143 -21.37 -8.14 3.43
N GLU A 144 -20.18 -7.59 3.57
CA GLU A 144 -19.32 -7.83 4.71
C GLU A 144 -18.56 -6.56 5.07
N LEU A 145 -18.51 -6.28 6.36
CA LEU A 145 -17.75 -5.19 6.93
C LEU A 145 -16.66 -5.76 7.85
N THR A 146 -15.40 -5.55 7.48
CA THR A 146 -14.24 -5.92 8.33
C THR A 146 -13.66 -4.66 8.96
N PRO A 147 -12.62 -4.76 9.82
CA PRO A 147 -11.89 -3.58 10.30
C PRO A 147 -11.34 -2.67 9.21
N ALA A 148 -10.96 -3.24 8.06
CA ALA A 148 -10.22 -2.53 7.01
C ALA A 148 -10.95 -2.45 5.67
N ILE A 149 -11.76 -3.45 5.32
CA ILE A 149 -12.33 -3.65 3.99
C ILE A 149 -13.84 -3.82 4.08
N THR A 150 -14.56 -3.12 3.21
CA THR A 150 -15.98 -3.34 2.94
C THR A 150 -16.12 -4.15 1.66
N ARG A 151 -16.88 -5.23 1.70
CA ARG A 151 -17.19 -6.10 0.56
C ARG A 151 -18.68 -6.04 0.24
N ASN A 152 -19.02 -5.62 -0.99
CA ASN A 152 -20.37 -5.68 -1.53
C ASN A 152 -20.36 -6.36 -2.91
N MET A 153 -20.70 -7.64 -2.94
CA MET A 153 -20.58 -8.45 -4.15
C MET A 153 -21.68 -8.20 -5.19
N GLU A 154 -22.74 -7.45 -4.87
CA GLU A 154 -23.71 -6.97 -5.86
C GLU A 154 -23.05 -6.09 -6.93
N LYS A 155 -21.99 -5.36 -6.54
CA LYS A 155 -21.22 -4.46 -7.40
C LYS A 155 -20.08 -5.15 -8.15
N CYS A 156 -19.96 -6.48 -8.06
CA CYS A 156 -18.89 -7.24 -8.69
C CYS A 156 -19.17 -7.51 -10.17
N VAL A 157 -18.19 -7.22 -11.03
CA VAL A 157 -18.22 -7.50 -12.49
C VAL A 157 -17.36 -8.69 -12.90
N TYR A 158 -16.99 -9.53 -11.96
CA TYR A 158 -16.23 -10.79 -12.16
C TYR A 158 -14.94 -10.63 -12.97
N CYS A 159 -14.29 -9.48 -12.86
CA CYS A 159 -13.00 -9.23 -13.54
C CYS A 159 -11.84 -10.05 -12.98
N ARG A 160 -11.96 -10.60 -11.77
CA ARG A 160 -10.98 -11.46 -11.08
C ARG A 160 -9.62 -10.79 -10.79
N ARG A 161 -9.50 -9.47 -10.88
CA ARG A 161 -8.27 -8.76 -10.49
C ARG A 161 -7.90 -9.00 -9.03
N CYS A 162 -8.90 -8.92 -8.12
CA CYS A 162 -8.70 -9.14 -6.69
C CYS A 162 -8.23 -10.56 -6.36
N GLU A 163 -8.77 -11.57 -7.05
CA GLU A 163 -8.32 -12.95 -6.96
C GLU A 163 -6.86 -13.09 -7.42
N SER A 164 -6.52 -12.53 -8.58
CA SER A 164 -5.16 -12.59 -9.13
C SER A 164 -4.14 -11.93 -8.21
N VAL A 165 -4.43 -10.73 -7.68
CA VAL A 165 -3.50 -10.06 -6.78
C VAL A 165 -3.36 -10.78 -5.44
N CYS A 166 -4.45 -11.32 -4.89
CA CYS A 166 -4.43 -12.06 -3.63
C CYS A 166 -3.63 -13.37 -3.74
N ASN A 167 -3.78 -14.09 -4.85
CA ASN A 167 -3.15 -15.40 -5.05
C ASN A 167 -1.72 -15.29 -5.61
N ASN A 168 -1.53 -14.49 -6.65
CA ASN A 168 -0.28 -14.53 -7.44
C ASN A 168 0.73 -13.49 -6.96
N VAL A 169 0.28 -12.34 -6.43
CA VAL A 169 1.16 -11.25 -5.98
C VAL A 169 1.39 -11.33 -4.48
N GLN A 170 0.29 -11.42 -3.71
CA GLN A 170 0.37 -11.45 -2.25
C GLN A 170 0.54 -12.86 -1.68
N SER A 171 0.28 -13.90 -2.48
CA SER A 171 0.41 -15.29 -2.04
C SER A 171 -0.37 -15.63 -0.75
N VAL A 172 -1.48 -14.89 -0.50
CA VAL A 172 -2.35 -15.10 0.68
C VAL A 172 -3.43 -16.12 0.38
N GLY A 173 -3.97 -16.13 -0.85
CA GLY A 173 -4.84 -17.19 -1.34
C GLY A 173 -6.27 -17.18 -0.78
N VAL A 174 -6.76 -16.05 -0.27
CA VAL A 174 -8.11 -15.96 0.35
C VAL A 174 -9.22 -15.89 -0.69
N LEU A 175 -9.02 -15.17 -1.79
CA LEU A 175 -10.06 -14.89 -2.77
C LEU A 175 -10.00 -15.84 -3.96
N SER A 176 -11.16 -16.41 -4.31
CA SER A 176 -11.34 -17.20 -5.54
C SER A 176 -12.77 -17.08 -6.06
N ALA A 177 -12.97 -17.41 -7.34
CA ALA A 177 -14.31 -17.55 -7.89
C ALA A 177 -14.94 -18.84 -7.34
N ILE A 178 -16.03 -18.71 -6.60
CA ILE A 178 -16.81 -19.83 -6.05
C ILE A 178 -18.18 -19.89 -6.74
N ARG A 179 -18.84 -21.06 -6.68
CA ARG A 179 -20.11 -21.33 -7.37
C ARG A 179 -19.97 -21.24 -8.91
N ARG A 180 -21.08 -21.16 -9.62
CA ARG A 180 -21.09 -21.08 -11.11
C ARG A 180 -22.38 -20.44 -11.65
N GLY A 181 -22.36 -20.05 -12.93
CA GLY A 181 -23.48 -19.34 -13.57
C GLY A 181 -23.76 -18.01 -12.91
N PHE A 182 -25.00 -17.62 -12.81
CA PHE A 182 -25.42 -16.36 -12.16
C PHE A 182 -25.11 -16.31 -10.66
N ASN A 183 -24.90 -17.47 -10.02
CA ASN A 183 -24.54 -17.54 -8.61
C ASN A 183 -23.02 -17.42 -8.37
N THR A 184 -22.21 -17.24 -9.42
CA THR A 184 -20.79 -17.00 -9.24
C THR A 184 -20.53 -15.79 -8.38
N THR A 185 -19.60 -15.91 -7.43
CA THR A 185 -19.12 -14.78 -6.63
C THR A 185 -17.63 -14.92 -6.37
N ILE A 186 -16.94 -13.81 -6.10
CA ILE A 186 -15.55 -13.82 -5.65
C ILE A 186 -15.57 -13.73 -4.13
N ALA A 187 -15.10 -14.79 -3.49
CA ALA A 187 -15.19 -14.92 -2.03
C ALA A 187 -14.08 -15.83 -1.49
N PRO A 188 -13.88 -15.83 -0.16
CA PRO A 188 -13.11 -16.89 0.50
C PRO A 188 -13.75 -18.28 0.29
N THR A 189 -12.93 -19.31 0.43
CA THR A 189 -13.37 -20.72 0.33
C THR A 189 -14.55 -20.97 1.29
N PHE A 190 -15.56 -21.70 0.80
CA PHE A 190 -16.82 -21.96 1.51
C PHE A 190 -17.62 -20.71 1.89
N ASP A 191 -17.37 -19.60 1.20
CA ASP A 191 -18.02 -18.31 1.44
C ASP A 191 -17.91 -17.84 2.92
N LYS A 192 -16.76 -18.13 3.54
CA LYS A 192 -16.43 -17.65 4.89
C LYS A 192 -16.34 -16.12 4.94
N MET A 193 -16.36 -15.54 6.13
CA MET A 193 -16.02 -14.14 6.34
C MET A 193 -14.49 -13.94 6.16
N PHE A 194 -14.03 -12.74 5.78
CA PHE A 194 -12.60 -12.43 5.76
C PHE A 194 -11.94 -12.63 7.13
N THR A 195 -12.66 -12.32 8.20
CA THR A 195 -12.24 -12.50 9.60
C THR A 195 -11.95 -13.95 9.98
N ASP A 196 -12.58 -14.90 9.28
CA ASP A 196 -12.44 -16.35 9.53
C ASP A 196 -11.38 -16.98 8.60
N THR A 197 -10.52 -16.16 8.01
CA THR A 197 -9.48 -16.60 7.06
C THR A 197 -8.13 -16.01 7.45
N ASN A 198 -7.07 -16.41 6.74
CA ASN A 198 -5.74 -15.84 6.86
C ASN A 198 -5.59 -14.51 6.10
N CYS A 199 -6.67 -13.73 5.94
CA CYS A 199 -6.62 -12.42 5.30
C CYS A 199 -5.68 -11.49 6.07
N THR A 200 -4.72 -10.89 5.35
CA THR A 200 -3.73 -9.98 5.93
C THR A 200 -4.19 -8.53 5.98
N TYR A 201 -5.39 -8.24 5.49
CA TYR A 201 -5.93 -6.88 5.32
C TYR A 201 -5.04 -5.94 4.51
N CYS A 202 -4.12 -6.46 3.69
CA CYS A 202 -3.21 -5.64 2.87
C CYS A 202 -3.93 -4.65 1.94
N GLY A 203 -5.22 -4.90 1.64
CA GLY A 203 -6.06 -4.01 0.83
C GLY A 203 -5.77 -4.03 -0.68
N GLN A 204 -4.80 -4.82 -1.16
CA GLN A 204 -4.45 -4.85 -2.58
C GLN A 204 -5.63 -5.27 -3.48
N CYS A 205 -6.56 -6.07 -2.95
CA CYS A 205 -7.81 -6.40 -3.63
C CYS A 205 -8.72 -5.16 -3.81
N VAL A 206 -8.68 -4.20 -2.90
CA VAL A 206 -9.38 -2.90 -3.00
C VAL A 206 -8.69 -2.02 -4.05
N ALA A 207 -7.35 -1.92 -4.01
CA ALA A 207 -6.57 -1.10 -4.94
C ALA A 207 -6.81 -1.47 -6.41
N VAL A 208 -7.01 -2.76 -6.72
CA VAL A 208 -7.23 -3.23 -8.09
C VAL A 208 -8.70 -3.38 -8.47
N CYS A 209 -9.64 -3.18 -7.56
CA CYS A 209 -11.07 -3.34 -7.85
C CYS A 209 -11.57 -2.21 -8.76
N PRO A 210 -12.12 -2.52 -9.97
CA PRO A 210 -12.56 -1.50 -10.92
C PRO A 210 -13.92 -0.89 -10.57
N THR A 211 -14.63 -1.48 -9.60
CA THR A 211 -15.99 -1.07 -9.17
C THR A 211 -16.04 -0.91 -7.64
N GLY A 212 -17.21 -0.64 -7.09
CA GLY A 212 -17.44 -0.52 -5.64
C GLY A 212 -17.61 -1.86 -4.90
N ALA A 213 -17.21 -2.99 -5.49
CA ALA A 213 -17.38 -4.31 -4.87
C ALA A 213 -16.45 -4.52 -3.67
N LEU A 214 -15.25 -3.97 -3.72
CA LEU A 214 -14.28 -3.96 -2.62
C LEU A 214 -13.82 -2.52 -2.41
N MET A 215 -14.03 -2.02 -1.21
CA MET A 215 -13.70 -0.65 -0.80
C MET A 215 -13.01 -0.68 0.56
N GLU A 216 -12.33 0.38 0.93
CA GLU A 216 -11.92 0.61 2.32
C GLU A 216 -13.14 0.80 3.22
N ARG A 217 -13.04 0.34 4.48
CA ARG A 217 -14.00 0.72 5.51
C ARG A 217 -13.88 2.21 5.77
N ASP A 218 -15.00 2.93 5.70
CA ASP A 218 -15.03 4.37 5.90
C ASP A 218 -15.18 4.71 7.40
N TYR A 219 -14.28 5.56 7.92
CA TYR A 219 -14.30 6.06 9.28
C TYR A 219 -14.50 7.59 9.34
N THR A 220 -14.85 8.24 8.21
CA THR A 220 -14.97 9.70 8.16
C THR A 220 -16.11 10.25 9.03
N ASP A 221 -17.22 9.52 9.17
CA ASP A 221 -18.32 9.96 10.04
C ASP A 221 -17.92 9.87 11.51
N ARG A 222 -17.25 8.79 11.94
CA ARG A 222 -16.68 8.68 13.29
C ARG A 222 -15.71 9.83 13.59
N LEU A 223 -14.85 10.16 12.63
CA LEU A 223 -13.90 11.27 12.78
C LEU A 223 -14.62 12.61 12.98
N LEU A 224 -15.69 12.87 12.22
CA LEU A 224 -16.48 14.10 12.40
C LEU A 224 -17.16 14.14 13.76
N GLU A 225 -17.67 13.01 14.27
CA GLU A 225 -18.24 12.90 15.61
C GLU A 225 -17.18 13.23 16.67
N ASP A 226 -15.98 12.66 16.57
CA ASP A 226 -14.88 12.91 17.50
C ASP A 226 -14.41 14.37 17.48
N ILE A 227 -14.26 14.97 16.29
CA ILE A 227 -13.87 16.40 16.14
C ILE A 227 -14.93 17.35 16.72
N CYS A 228 -16.22 17.00 16.64
CA CYS A 228 -17.31 17.82 17.17
C CYS A 228 -17.55 17.62 18.67
N ASP A 229 -16.91 16.65 19.31
CA ASP A 229 -17.07 16.35 20.73
C ASP A 229 -16.17 17.27 21.57
N PRO A 230 -16.72 18.24 22.34
CA PRO A 230 -15.93 19.20 23.11
C PRO A 230 -15.16 18.58 24.28
N ASP A 231 -15.46 17.32 24.64
CA ASP A 231 -14.77 16.60 25.71
C ASP A 231 -13.52 15.85 25.21
N LYS A 232 -13.25 15.84 23.90
CA LYS A 232 -12.13 15.17 23.27
C LYS A 232 -11.10 16.16 22.73
N VAL A 233 -9.86 15.73 22.69
CA VAL A 233 -8.76 16.38 21.97
C VAL A 233 -8.36 15.45 20.83
N VAL A 234 -8.52 15.90 19.59
CA VAL A 234 -8.32 15.07 18.40
C VAL A 234 -7.02 15.44 17.70
N VAL A 235 -6.14 14.47 17.56
CA VAL A 235 -4.78 14.63 17.03
C VAL A 235 -4.62 13.87 15.73
N ALA A 236 -4.07 14.52 14.71
CA ALA A 236 -3.72 13.90 13.43
C ALA A 236 -2.23 13.55 13.35
N GLN A 237 -1.94 12.39 12.71
CA GLN A 237 -0.59 11.99 12.32
C GLN A 237 -0.60 11.40 10.89
N PRO A 238 -0.35 12.19 9.84
CA PRO A 238 -0.23 11.70 8.48
C PRO A 238 1.11 10.98 8.23
N ALA A 239 1.04 9.86 7.49
CA ALA A 239 2.22 9.11 7.07
C ALA A 239 2.99 9.80 5.93
N PRO A 240 4.31 9.51 5.77
CA PRO A 240 5.14 10.16 4.76
C PRO A 240 4.60 10.04 3.33
N ALA A 241 4.03 8.89 2.94
CA ALA A 241 3.50 8.69 1.59
C ALA A 241 2.19 9.46 1.30
N VAL A 242 1.51 9.99 2.30
CA VAL A 242 0.28 10.78 2.10
C VAL A 242 0.58 12.10 1.40
N ARG A 243 1.65 12.79 1.82
CA ARG A 243 2.04 14.11 1.29
C ARG A 243 2.42 14.13 -0.19
N VAL A 244 2.78 12.98 -0.78
CA VAL A 244 3.18 12.86 -2.18
C VAL A 244 2.06 12.33 -3.09
N ALA A 245 0.89 12.01 -2.54
CA ALA A 245 -0.22 11.43 -3.30
C ALA A 245 -1.56 12.18 -3.10
N LEU A 246 -1.79 12.81 -1.94
CA LEU A 246 -3.05 13.49 -1.64
C LEU A 246 -3.43 14.54 -2.70
N GLY A 247 -2.45 15.26 -3.25
CA GLY A 247 -2.66 16.27 -4.27
C GLY A 247 -3.37 15.76 -5.52
N GLU A 248 -3.19 14.50 -5.89
CA GLU A 248 -3.83 13.87 -7.06
C GLU A 248 -5.36 13.92 -6.99
N GLU A 249 -5.93 13.83 -5.78
CA GLU A 249 -7.37 13.94 -5.54
C GLU A 249 -7.93 15.36 -5.78
N PHE A 250 -7.04 16.35 -5.89
CA PHE A 250 -7.35 17.77 -6.11
C PHE A 250 -6.79 18.30 -7.42
N GLY A 251 -6.38 17.40 -8.34
CA GLY A 251 -5.94 17.73 -9.70
C GLY A 251 -4.46 18.12 -9.83
N TYR A 252 -3.65 17.91 -8.80
CA TYR A 252 -2.19 18.05 -8.92
C TYR A 252 -1.59 16.87 -9.67
N GLU A 253 -0.46 17.10 -10.31
CA GLU A 253 0.30 16.03 -10.96
C GLU A 253 0.81 15.01 -9.93
N PRO A 254 0.85 13.71 -10.28
CA PRO A 254 1.36 12.67 -9.41
C PRO A 254 2.76 12.99 -8.87
N GLY A 255 2.98 12.75 -7.57
CA GLY A 255 4.23 13.06 -6.91
C GLY A 255 4.46 14.56 -6.63
N THR A 256 3.41 15.38 -6.68
CA THR A 256 3.46 16.74 -6.13
C THR A 256 3.46 16.65 -4.60
N VAL A 257 4.46 17.26 -3.97
CA VAL A 257 4.55 17.34 -2.50
C VAL A 257 3.60 18.41 -2.00
N VAL A 258 2.69 18.05 -1.11
CA VAL A 258 1.65 18.94 -0.55
C VAL A 258 1.68 18.98 0.99
N THR A 259 2.86 18.84 1.60
CA THR A 259 3.04 18.75 3.07
C THR A 259 2.36 19.90 3.81
N GLY A 260 2.61 21.15 3.41
CA GLY A 260 2.04 22.32 4.09
C GLY A 260 0.52 22.43 3.90
N LYS A 261 0.00 22.10 2.70
CA LYS A 261 -1.45 22.09 2.45
C LYS A 261 -2.15 20.93 3.17
N LEU A 262 -1.46 19.80 3.36
CA LEU A 262 -1.95 18.69 4.17
C LEU A 262 -2.14 19.14 5.62
N ALA A 263 -1.14 19.77 6.24
CA ALA A 263 -1.24 20.29 7.60
C ALA A 263 -2.37 21.33 7.73
N SER A 264 -2.43 22.30 6.82
CA SER A 264 -3.50 23.30 6.79
C SER A 264 -4.89 22.68 6.62
N SER A 265 -5.04 21.66 5.75
CA SER A 265 -6.33 21.00 5.54
C SER A 265 -6.83 20.28 6.79
N LEU A 266 -5.95 19.65 7.54
CA LEU A 266 -6.27 18.96 8.79
C LEU A 266 -6.74 19.95 9.88
N ARG A 267 -6.05 21.09 10.03
CA ARG A 267 -6.50 22.15 10.94
C ARG A 267 -7.86 22.73 10.54
N ARG A 268 -8.10 22.93 9.23
CA ARG A 268 -9.42 23.39 8.73
C ARG A 268 -10.53 22.38 8.92
N LEU A 269 -10.21 21.09 9.00
CA LEU A 269 -11.17 20.04 9.35
C LEU A 269 -11.55 20.05 10.82
N GLY A 270 -10.74 20.67 11.69
CA GLY A 270 -11.01 20.80 13.11
C GLY A 270 -10.16 19.91 14.03
N PHE A 271 -9.06 19.35 13.54
CA PHE A 271 -8.09 18.71 14.45
C PHE A 271 -7.48 19.74 15.38
N ASP A 272 -7.37 19.41 16.66
CA ASP A 272 -6.78 20.27 17.68
C ASP A 272 -5.27 20.40 17.50
N TYR A 273 -4.61 19.29 17.12
CA TYR A 273 -3.18 19.26 16.83
C TYR A 273 -2.90 18.39 15.60
N VAL A 274 -1.93 18.82 14.83
CA VAL A 274 -1.49 18.14 13.60
C VAL A 274 0.00 17.89 13.68
N PHE A 275 0.38 16.66 13.99
CA PHE A 275 1.77 16.19 14.08
C PHE A 275 2.18 15.41 12.83
N ASP A 276 3.37 14.80 12.85
CA ASP A 276 3.90 14.02 11.74
C ASP A 276 4.24 12.59 12.19
N THR A 277 3.74 11.57 11.48
CA THR A 277 4.15 10.18 11.71
C THR A 277 5.65 9.98 11.48
N ASP A 278 6.31 10.87 10.73
CA ASP A 278 7.75 10.83 10.49
C ASP A 278 8.55 10.94 11.80
N PHE A 279 8.04 11.64 12.83
CA PHE A 279 8.60 11.61 14.17
C PHE A 279 8.62 10.18 14.75
N GLY A 280 7.50 9.46 14.59
CA GLY A 280 7.43 8.04 15.00
C GLY A 280 8.37 7.15 14.19
N ALA A 281 8.64 7.48 12.91
CA ALA A 281 9.58 6.76 12.08
C ALA A 281 11.03 6.97 12.54
N ASP A 282 11.41 8.20 12.91
CA ASP A 282 12.72 8.47 13.53
C ASP A 282 12.89 7.69 14.84
N LEU A 283 11.83 7.65 15.67
CA LEU A 283 11.84 6.87 16.91
C LEU A 283 11.97 5.36 16.64
N THR A 284 11.30 4.85 15.60
CA THR A 284 11.41 3.45 15.18
C THR A 284 12.85 3.11 14.79
N ILE A 285 13.54 3.99 14.05
CA ILE A 285 14.95 3.77 13.68
C ILE A 285 15.87 3.74 14.92
N MET A 286 15.57 4.53 15.95
CA MET A 286 16.37 4.49 17.18
C MET A 286 16.22 3.14 17.89
N GLU A 287 15.01 2.62 18.03
CA GLU A 287 14.74 1.35 18.70
C GLU A 287 15.16 0.14 17.84
N GLU A 288 14.70 0.09 16.58
CA GLU A 288 15.01 -1.03 15.66
C GLU A 288 16.51 -1.05 15.30
N GLY A 289 17.13 0.13 15.11
CA GLY A 289 18.58 0.25 14.90
C GLY A 289 19.39 -0.23 16.09
N ALA A 290 18.97 0.09 17.32
CA ALA A 290 19.60 -0.42 18.53
C ALA A 290 19.43 -1.96 18.66
N GLU A 291 18.25 -2.49 18.32
CA GLU A 291 18.00 -3.93 18.28
C GLU A 291 18.88 -4.64 17.23
N ILE A 292 19.05 -4.05 16.03
CA ILE A 292 19.95 -4.56 15.00
C ILE A 292 21.39 -4.64 15.54
N LEU A 293 21.88 -3.56 16.16
CA LEU A 293 23.24 -3.52 16.72
C LEU A 293 23.44 -4.53 17.85
N GLN A 294 22.44 -4.68 18.73
CA GLN A 294 22.48 -5.66 19.81
C GLN A 294 22.56 -7.09 19.26
N ARG A 295 21.70 -7.45 18.31
CA ARG A 295 21.69 -8.78 17.69
C ARG A 295 22.98 -9.06 16.89
N LEU A 296 23.48 -8.07 16.13
CA LEU A 296 24.74 -8.21 15.40
C LEU A 296 25.94 -8.39 16.35
N SER A 297 26.02 -7.61 17.43
CA SER A 297 27.10 -7.72 18.41
C SER A 297 27.10 -9.09 19.10
N ALA A 298 25.94 -9.59 19.48
CA ALA A 298 25.81 -10.92 20.07
C ALA A 298 26.17 -12.03 19.05
N PHE A 299 25.75 -11.90 17.80
CA PHE A 299 26.16 -12.83 16.73
C PHE A 299 27.67 -12.85 16.52
N LEU A 300 28.31 -11.68 16.45
CA LEU A 300 29.76 -11.55 16.28
C LEU A 300 30.56 -12.10 17.48
N SER A 301 30.00 -12.04 18.69
CA SER A 301 30.55 -12.66 19.88
C SER A 301 30.39 -14.19 19.95
N GLY A 302 29.68 -14.78 18.97
CA GLY A 302 29.47 -16.22 18.88
C GLY A 302 28.23 -16.74 19.64
N ASP A 303 27.32 -15.86 20.04
CA ASP A 303 26.09 -16.27 20.69
C ASP A 303 25.13 -16.92 19.66
N LYS A 304 24.96 -18.24 19.79
CA LYS A 304 24.10 -19.04 18.90
C LYS A 304 22.60 -18.92 19.20
N SER A 305 22.22 -18.27 20.28
CA SER A 305 20.81 -18.06 20.63
C SER A 305 20.16 -16.96 19.79
N VAL A 306 20.97 -16.05 19.26
CA VAL A 306 20.51 -14.91 18.46
C VAL A 306 19.96 -15.36 17.11
N LYS A 307 18.79 -14.83 16.75
CA LYS A 307 18.14 -15.11 15.47
C LYS A 307 18.46 -14.01 14.47
N LEU A 308 19.06 -14.40 13.34
CA LEU A 308 19.28 -13.57 12.15
C LEU A 308 18.69 -14.26 10.91
N PRO A 309 18.19 -13.48 9.94
CA PRO A 309 18.16 -12.02 9.89
C PRO A 309 17.15 -11.41 10.87
N ILE A 310 17.39 -10.18 11.32
CA ILE A 310 16.32 -9.36 11.89
C ILE A 310 15.46 -8.84 10.74
N MET A 311 14.13 -8.88 10.92
CA MET A 311 13.19 -8.44 9.90
C MET A 311 12.43 -7.21 10.38
N THR A 312 12.23 -6.20 9.52
CA THR A 312 11.44 -5.01 9.87
C THR A 312 9.99 -5.38 10.19
N SER A 313 9.35 -4.62 11.10
CA SER A 313 8.00 -4.90 11.62
C SER A 313 6.98 -3.79 11.39
N CYS A 314 7.34 -2.71 10.69
CA CYS A 314 6.49 -1.54 10.49
C CYS A 314 5.26 -1.78 9.60
N CYS A 315 5.23 -2.84 8.78
CA CYS A 315 4.14 -3.18 7.86
C CYS A 315 3.15 -4.17 8.49
N PRO A 316 1.92 -3.73 8.92
CA PRO A 316 0.99 -4.62 9.63
C PRO A 316 0.42 -5.76 8.77
N ALA A 317 0.36 -5.58 7.44
CA ALA A 317 -0.04 -6.67 6.55
C ALA A 317 1.03 -7.77 6.47
N TRP A 318 2.31 -7.41 6.53
CA TRP A 318 3.41 -8.34 6.65
C TRP A 318 3.38 -9.05 8.01
N VAL A 319 3.23 -8.30 9.09
CA VAL A 319 3.11 -8.87 10.45
C VAL A 319 1.98 -9.89 10.51
N ASN A 320 0.80 -9.55 10.02
CA ASN A 320 -0.33 -10.47 10.01
C ASN A 320 -0.08 -11.69 9.10
N PHE A 321 0.64 -11.52 7.99
CA PHE A 321 1.00 -12.61 7.09
C PHE A 321 1.92 -13.63 7.76
N PHE A 322 2.96 -13.19 8.46
CA PHE A 322 3.87 -14.13 9.11
C PHE A 322 3.23 -14.80 10.33
N GLU A 323 2.42 -14.10 11.12
CA GLU A 323 1.67 -14.68 12.25
C GLU A 323 0.74 -15.82 11.81
N HIS A 324 0.16 -15.74 10.62
CA HIS A 324 -0.66 -16.81 10.05
C HIS A 324 0.13 -17.97 9.43
N ASN A 325 1.27 -17.69 8.78
CA ASN A 325 1.95 -18.67 7.93
C ASN A 325 3.28 -19.18 8.52
N TYR A 326 3.91 -18.38 9.41
CA TYR A 326 5.25 -18.64 9.94
C TYR A 326 5.37 -18.39 11.46
N PRO A 327 4.40 -18.84 12.29
CA PRO A 327 4.45 -18.59 13.74
C PRO A 327 5.64 -19.25 14.44
N ASP A 328 6.25 -20.27 13.81
CA ASP A 328 7.48 -20.93 14.22
C ASP A 328 8.71 -20.02 14.11
N LEU A 329 8.62 -18.92 13.37
CA LEU A 329 9.69 -17.96 13.12
C LEU A 329 9.46 -16.59 13.81
N LYS A 330 8.61 -16.54 14.84
CA LYS A 330 8.20 -15.29 15.52
C LYS A 330 9.31 -14.49 16.17
N ASP A 331 10.48 -15.09 16.38
CA ASP A 331 11.64 -14.45 17.04
C ASP A 331 12.56 -13.73 16.04
N TYR A 332 12.28 -13.82 14.74
CA TYR A 332 13.08 -13.16 13.70
C TYR A 332 12.69 -11.69 13.45
N PRO A 333 11.39 -11.31 13.40
CA PRO A 333 11.02 -9.91 13.25
C PRO A 333 11.50 -9.05 14.42
N SER A 334 11.74 -7.77 14.16
CA SER A 334 11.99 -6.77 15.19
C SER A 334 10.80 -6.68 16.14
N SER A 335 11.05 -6.49 17.41
CA SER A 335 10.01 -6.25 18.41
C SER A 335 9.47 -4.82 18.40
N ALA A 336 10.08 -3.91 17.64
CA ALA A 336 9.67 -2.53 17.54
C ALA A 336 8.23 -2.39 16.99
N LYS A 337 7.40 -1.55 17.62
CA LYS A 337 6.09 -1.17 17.09
C LYS A 337 6.27 -0.40 15.77
N SER A 338 5.21 -0.32 14.98
CA SER A 338 5.23 0.54 13.80
C SER A 338 5.31 2.02 14.16
N PRO A 339 5.84 2.90 13.27
CA PRO A 339 5.90 4.33 13.51
C PRO A 339 4.61 4.96 14.01
N ALA A 340 3.46 4.55 13.44
CA ALA A 340 2.16 5.05 13.85
C ALA A 340 1.81 4.67 15.29
N GLN A 341 2.11 3.44 15.71
CA GLN A 341 1.85 2.97 17.07
C GLN A 341 2.84 3.56 18.07
N MET A 342 4.12 3.72 17.69
CA MET A 342 5.11 4.43 18.52
C MET A 342 4.70 5.88 18.75
N PHE A 343 4.28 6.58 17.69
CA PHE A 343 3.76 7.93 17.80
C PHE A 343 2.57 7.99 18.77
N GLY A 344 1.58 7.10 18.58
CA GLY A 344 0.39 7.06 19.44
C GLY A 344 0.72 6.79 20.91
N ALA A 345 1.63 5.85 21.17
CA ALA A 345 2.09 5.54 22.52
C ALA A 345 2.75 6.76 23.19
N ILE A 346 3.59 7.51 22.47
CA ILE A 346 4.25 8.72 22.98
C ILE A 346 3.27 9.88 23.12
N ALA A 347 2.36 10.06 22.16
CA ALA A 347 1.32 11.09 22.24
C ALA A 347 0.42 10.89 23.47
N LYS A 348 -0.03 9.64 23.71
CA LYS A 348 -0.92 9.30 24.84
C LYS A 348 -0.21 9.10 26.19
N SER A 349 1.12 9.13 26.23
CA SER A 349 1.89 9.07 27.48
C SER A 349 2.63 10.37 27.74
N TYR A 350 3.76 10.59 27.08
CA TYR A 350 4.65 11.72 27.30
C TYR A 350 3.98 13.08 27.00
N TRP A 351 3.40 13.23 25.79
CA TRP A 351 2.82 14.49 25.37
C TRP A 351 1.52 14.80 26.12
N ALA A 352 0.62 13.83 26.26
CA ALA A 352 -0.62 13.99 27.02
C ALA A 352 -0.34 14.39 28.49
N GLN A 353 0.66 13.76 29.12
CA GLN A 353 1.07 14.13 30.48
C GLN A 353 1.58 15.58 30.56
N LYS A 354 2.38 16.04 29.59
CA LYS A 354 2.85 17.44 29.54
C LYS A 354 1.73 18.46 29.36
N MET A 355 0.71 18.07 28.58
CA MET A 355 -0.45 18.93 28.31
C MET A 355 -1.55 18.84 29.39
N GLY A 356 -1.41 17.90 30.33
CA GLY A 356 -2.43 17.65 31.35
C GLY A 356 -3.72 17.06 30.79
N ILE A 357 -3.63 16.35 29.65
CA ILE A 357 -4.77 15.72 28.97
C ILE A 357 -4.86 14.25 29.42
N PRO A 358 -6.00 13.81 29.98
CA PRO A 358 -6.23 12.40 30.29
C PRO A 358 -6.16 11.54 29.04
N ARG A 359 -5.53 10.34 29.13
CA ARG A 359 -5.33 9.43 28.00
C ARG A 359 -6.63 9.11 27.25
N GLU A 360 -7.71 8.91 27.98
CA GLU A 360 -9.04 8.56 27.47
C GLU A 360 -9.74 9.70 26.71
N LYS A 361 -9.31 10.95 26.93
CA LYS A 361 -9.81 12.12 26.21
C LYS A 361 -9.01 12.45 24.94
N LEU A 362 -7.83 11.86 24.80
CA LEU A 362 -6.97 12.06 23.64
C LEU A 362 -7.30 11.03 22.55
N VAL A 363 -7.80 11.49 21.42
CA VAL A 363 -8.09 10.67 20.23
C VAL A 363 -6.97 10.86 19.22
N VAL A 364 -6.19 9.81 18.99
CA VAL A 364 -5.10 9.80 18.00
C VAL A 364 -5.58 9.15 16.70
N VAL A 365 -5.62 9.93 15.63
CA VAL A 365 -6.06 9.48 14.31
C VAL A 365 -4.86 9.42 13.37
N SER A 366 -4.57 8.24 12.85
CA SER A 366 -3.53 8.09 11.84
C SER A 366 -4.11 8.22 10.42
N ILE A 367 -3.43 9.00 9.57
CA ILE A 367 -3.81 9.18 8.16
C ILE A 367 -2.80 8.41 7.32
N MET A 368 -3.25 7.31 6.71
CA MET A 368 -2.35 6.28 6.20
C MET A 368 -2.61 5.95 4.73
N PRO A 369 -1.58 5.65 3.95
CA PRO A 369 -1.74 5.09 2.60
C PRO A 369 -2.24 3.63 2.64
N CYS A 370 -2.43 3.06 3.80
CA CYS A 370 -2.52 1.62 4.09
C CYS A 370 -3.87 1.25 4.70
N LEU A 371 -4.48 0.14 4.26
CA LEU A 371 -5.72 -0.36 4.87
C LEU A 371 -5.45 -1.30 6.06
N ALA A 372 -4.32 -2.00 6.07
CA ALA A 372 -3.96 -2.86 7.19
C ALA A 372 -3.71 -2.06 8.50
N LYS A 373 -3.42 -0.77 8.42
CA LYS A 373 -3.31 0.12 9.59
C LYS A 373 -4.63 0.25 10.35
N LYS A 374 -5.77 0.14 9.66
CA LYS A 374 -7.08 0.09 10.31
C LYS A 374 -7.24 -1.14 11.23
N TYR A 375 -6.79 -2.30 10.75
CA TYR A 375 -6.74 -3.53 11.54
C TYR A 375 -5.69 -3.45 12.66
N GLU A 376 -4.54 -2.83 12.41
CA GLU A 376 -3.48 -2.64 13.41
C GLU A 376 -3.99 -1.90 14.66
N CYS A 377 -4.83 -0.87 14.48
CA CYS A 377 -5.41 -0.10 15.59
C CYS A 377 -6.34 -0.95 16.50
N GLU A 378 -6.86 -2.07 16.02
CA GLU A 378 -7.76 -2.95 16.78
C GLU A 378 -7.01 -4.04 17.58
N ARG A 379 -5.68 -4.18 17.39
CA ARG A 379 -4.87 -5.21 18.07
C ARG A 379 -4.77 -4.92 19.57
N GLU A 380 -4.96 -5.96 20.38
CA GLU A 380 -5.03 -5.84 21.85
C GLU A 380 -3.69 -5.44 22.48
N GLU A 381 -2.56 -5.87 21.91
CA GLU A 381 -1.22 -5.53 22.40
C GLU A 381 -0.84 -4.04 22.24
N PHE A 382 -1.65 -3.27 21.50
CA PHE A 382 -1.49 -1.82 21.36
C PHE A 382 -2.47 -1.02 22.22
N LYS A 383 -3.06 -1.67 23.23
CA LYS A 383 -3.96 -1.04 24.18
C LYS A 383 -3.35 -1.00 25.58
N VAL A 384 -3.58 0.07 26.29
CA VAL A 384 -3.25 0.21 27.71
C VAL A 384 -4.57 0.37 28.46
N ASP A 385 -4.89 -0.56 29.34
CA ASP A 385 -6.17 -0.61 30.07
C ASP A 385 -7.41 -0.49 29.14
N GLY A 386 -7.34 -1.15 27.97
CA GLY A 386 -8.39 -1.13 26.96
C GLY A 386 -8.42 0.13 26.07
N ASN A 387 -7.61 1.17 26.35
CA ASN A 387 -7.50 2.35 25.53
C ASN A 387 -6.36 2.20 24.51
N PRO A 388 -6.63 2.29 23.19
CA PRO A 388 -5.62 2.07 22.16
C PRO A 388 -4.59 3.21 22.10
N ASP A 389 -3.38 2.89 21.64
CA ASP A 389 -2.35 3.90 21.34
C ASP A 389 -2.77 4.79 20.17
N VAL A 390 -3.33 4.18 19.12
CA VAL A 390 -3.97 4.87 17.98
C VAL A 390 -5.42 4.43 17.91
N ASP A 391 -6.36 5.38 17.98
CA ASP A 391 -7.78 5.07 18.11
C ASP A 391 -8.37 4.48 16.82
N TYR A 392 -7.99 5.02 15.68
CA TYR A 392 -8.30 4.47 14.35
C TYR A 392 -7.46 5.12 13.26
N SER A 393 -7.58 4.57 12.06
CA SER A 393 -6.86 5.04 10.87
C SER A 393 -7.84 5.40 9.75
N ILE A 394 -7.59 6.52 9.06
CA ILE A 394 -8.24 6.86 7.80
C ILE A 394 -7.23 6.81 6.65
N SER A 395 -7.72 6.48 5.44
CA SER A 395 -6.87 6.45 4.25
C SER A 395 -6.70 7.83 3.62
N THR A 396 -5.72 7.97 2.73
CA THR A 396 -5.52 9.18 1.92
C THR A 396 -6.80 9.54 1.15
N ARG A 397 -7.51 8.54 0.59
CA ARG A 397 -8.78 8.76 -0.11
C ARG A 397 -9.90 9.21 0.82
N GLU A 398 -9.98 8.68 2.05
CA GLU A 398 -10.98 9.12 3.04
C GLU A 398 -10.72 10.57 3.43
N LEU A 399 -9.45 10.95 3.68
CA LEU A 399 -9.09 12.34 3.94
C LEU A 399 -9.51 13.26 2.78
N ALA A 400 -9.20 12.88 1.53
CA ALA A 400 -9.59 13.67 0.37
C ALA A 400 -11.11 13.84 0.25
N ARG A 401 -11.89 12.77 0.49
CA ARG A 401 -13.35 12.85 0.52
C ARG A 401 -13.85 13.77 1.63
N LEU A 402 -13.25 13.71 2.81
CA LEU A 402 -13.63 14.55 3.93
C LEU A 402 -13.35 16.03 3.64
N VAL A 403 -12.18 16.37 3.10
CA VAL A 403 -11.82 17.74 2.67
C VAL A 403 -12.83 18.27 1.65
N LYS A 404 -13.17 17.46 0.62
CA LYS A 404 -14.19 17.81 -0.38
C LYS A 404 -15.57 17.99 0.24
N ARG A 405 -15.99 17.09 1.14
CA ARG A 405 -17.28 17.14 1.86
C ARG A 405 -17.41 18.37 2.75
N SER A 406 -16.30 18.82 3.33
CA SER A 406 -16.24 20.03 4.19
C SER A 406 -16.12 21.33 3.40
N ASN A 407 -16.24 21.31 2.07
CA ASN A 407 -16.12 22.45 1.17
C ASN A 407 -14.79 23.23 1.32
N ILE A 408 -13.70 22.56 1.70
CA ILE A 408 -12.39 23.15 1.79
C ILE A 408 -11.75 23.17 0.40
N ASP A 409 -11.46 24.37 -0.13
CA ASP A 409 -10.70 24.52 -1.38
C ASP A 409 -9.21 24.24 -1.13
N PHE A 410 -8.84 22.97 -1.26
CA PHE A 410 -7.49 22.49 -1.00
C PHE A 410 -6.41 23.23 -1.79
N THR A 411 -6.73 23.66 -3.02
CA THR A 411 -5.77 24.33 -3.91
C THR A 411 -5.39 25.73 -3.42
N LYS A 412 -6.30 26.38 -2.67
CA LYS A 412 -6.09 27.72 -2.11
C LYS A 412 -5.59 27.76 -0.68
N LEU A 413 -5.43 26.59 -0.04
CA LEU A 413 -4.89 26.55 1.32
C LEU A 413 -3.45 27.11 1.35
N PRO A 414 -3.09 27.85 2.42
CA PRO A 414 -1.70 28.19 2.67
C PRO A 414 -0.91 26.93 3.04
N ASP A 415 0.40 27.00 2.87
CA ASP A 415 1.28 25.99 3.46
C ASP A 415 1.51 26.33 4.93
N GLU A 416 1.31 25.33 5.80
CA GLU A 416 1.50 25.42 7.25
C GLU A 416 2.41 24.29 7.73
N ASP A 417 3.14 24.52 8.84
CA ASP A 417 4.00 23.52 9.46
C ASP A 417 3.21 22.60 10.39
N PHE A 418 3.75 21.45 10.70
CA PHE A 418 3.24 20.57 11.76
C PHE A 418 3.48 21.17 13.14
N ASP A 419 2.71 20.73 14.13
CA ASP A 419 2.83 21.19 15.50
C ASP A 419 4.03 20.53 16.21
N THR A 420 4.71 21.28 17.07
CA THR A 420 5.85 20.78 17.85
C THR A 420 5.39 20.38 19.27
N PRO A 421 6.10 19.44 19.96
CA PRO A 421 7.40 18.84 19.61
C PRO A 421 7.32 17.57 18.74
N LEU A 422 6.15 17.02 18.42
CA LEU A 422 6.01 15.74 17.71
C LEU A 422 5.85 15.90 16.18
N GLY A 423 6.15 17.05 15.64
CA GLY A 423 6.09 17.35 14.19
C GLY A 423 7.45 17.54 13.54
N GLU A 424 8.55 17.63 14.31
CA GLU A 424 9.89 17.70 13.75
C GLU A 424 10.35 16.32 13.31
N SER A 425 10.88 16.22 12.08
CA SER A 425 11.24 14.92 11.49
C SER A 425 12.44 15.01 10.55
N SER A 426 13.16 13.90 10.40
CA SER A 426 14.29 13.79 9.48
C SER A 426 13.88 13.37 8.06
N GLY A 427 14.78 13.52 7.10
CA GLY A 427 14.63 12.95 5.77
C GLY A 427 14.66 11.41 5.78
N ALA A 428 15.38 10.81 6.73
CA ALA A 428 15.36 9.35 6.93
C ALA A 428 13.95 8.83 7.25
N ALA A 429 13.15 9.58 8.01
CA ALA A 429 11.76 9.23 8.29
C ALA A 429 10.88 9.34 7.04
N ALA A 430 11.08 10.37 6.22
CA ALA A 430 10.29 10.58 5.01
C ALA A 430 10.40 9.40 4.02
N ILE A 431 11.60 8.80 3.86
CA ILE A 431 11.81 7.69 2.90
C ILE A 431 11.14 6.37 3.32
N PHE A 432 10.59 6.25 4.52
CA PHE A 432 9.77 5.09 4.93
C PHE A 432 8.59 4.82 3.98
N GLY A 433 8.17 5.83 3.23
CA GLY A 433 7.11 5.71 2.24
C GLY A 433 7.45 4.82 1.05
N ALA A 434 8.72 4.59 0.74
CA ALA A 434 9.19 3.80 -0.40
C ALA A 434 9.83 2.47 0.05
N THR A 435 9.76 1.44 -0.82
CA THR A 435 10.47 0.17 -0.56
C THR A 435 11.99 0.38 -0.57
N GLY A 436 12.67 -0.14 0.45
CA GLY A 436 14.08 0.11 0.73
C GLY A 436 14.33 1.32 1.61
N GLY A 437 13.31 2.14 1.86
CA GLY A 437 13.47 3.37 2.64
C GLY A 437 13.69 3.13 4.13
N VAL A 438 13.05 2.13 4.71
CA VAL A 438 13.29 1.74 6.12
C VAL A 438 14.71 1.21 6.29
N MET A 439 15.14 0.35 5.37
CA MET A 439 16.52 -0.18 5.36
C MET A 439 17.55 0.94 5.22
N GLU A 440 17.32 1.86 4.27
CA GLU A 440 18.22 3.00 4.06
C GLU A 440 18.28 3.90 5.30
N ALA A 441 17.14 4.21 5.92
CA ALA A 441 17.07 4.99 7.16
C ALA A 441 17.81 4.31 8.32
N ALA A 442 17.64 2.99 8.48
CA ALA A 442 18.34 2.21 9.49
C ALA A 442 19.85 2.20 9.25
N LEU A 443 20.30 2.01 8.00
CA LEU A 443 21.71 2.03 7.65
C LEU A 443 22.40 3.36 7.97
N ARG A 444 21.72 4.49 7.73
CA ARG A 444 22.25 5.83 8.05
C ARG A 444 22.57 5.96 9.53
N THR A 445 21.72 5.45 10.41
CA THR A 445 21.91 5.50 11.87
C THR A 445 22.84 4.41 12.38
N VAL A 446 22.61 3.16 11.98
CA VAL A 446 23.41 1.99 12.42
C VAL A 446 24.89 2.16 12.08
N TYR A 447 25.19 2.65 10.87
CA TYR A 447 26.58 2.87 10.46
C TYR A 447 27.30 3.85 11.39
N GLU A 448 26.72 5.02 11.65
CA GLU A 448 27.36 6.06 12.47
C GLU A 448 27.45 5.68 13.95
N VAL A 449 26.40 5.09 14.50
CA VAL A 449 26.38 4.63 15.89
C VAL A 449 27.41 3.50 16.12
N TYR A 450 27.50 2.54 15.18
CA TYR A 450 28.42 1.41 15.30
C TYR A 450 29.88 1.79 15.05
N THR A 451 30.14 2.60 14.02
CA THR A 451 31.53 2.90 13.61
C THR A 451 32.12 4.12 14.29
N GLY A 452 31.28 5.01 14.85
CA GLY A 452 31.66 6.34 15.32
C GLY A 452 32.17 7.28 14.23
N LYS A 453 31.93 6.95 12.95
CA LYS A 453 32.39 7.71 11.79
C LYS A 453 31.20 8.22 10.98
N THR A 454 31.31 9.42 10.44
CA THR A 454 30.32 9.97 9.52
C THR A 454 30.15 9.08 8.29
N LEU A 455 28.90 8.81 7.93
CA LEU A 455 28.56 7.99 6.77
C LEU A 455 29.03 8.65 5.46
N PRO A 456 29.82 7.96 4.63
CA PRO A 456 30.41 8.58 3.42
C PRO A 456 29.36 9.02 2.38
N ARG A 457 28.21 8.34 2.32
CA ARG A 457 27.08 8.67 1.44
C ARG A 457 25.77 8.36 2.14
N LEU A 458 24.77 9.21 1.97
CA LEU A 458 23.45 9.02 2.56
C LEU A 458 22.52 8.19 1.67
N ASP A 459 22.74 8.20 0.36
CA ASP A 459 21.83 7.59 -0.62
C ASP A 459 22.32 6.18 -1.01
N PHE A 460 21.49 5.17 -0.75
CA PHE A 460 21.77 3.76 -1.05
C PHE A 460 20.93 3.32 -2.25
N SER A 461 21.38 3.65 -3.47
CA SER A 461 20.68 3.32 -4.72
C SER A 461 20.42 1.83 -4.91
N GLU A 462 21.24 0.97 -4.29
CA GLU A 462 21.17 -0.49 -4.35
C GLU A 462 19.87 -1.06 -3.74
N VAL A 463 19.27 -0.34 -2.80
CA VAL A 463 18.02 -0.75 -2.15
C VAL A 463 16.79 0.01 -2.68
N ARG A 464 16.99 0.99 -3.57
CA ARG A 464 15.91 1.76 -4.21
C ARG A 464 15.37 1.04 -5.46
N GLY A 465 14.18 1.43 -5.93
CA GLY A 465 13.57 0.91 -7.18
C GLY A 465 12.42 -0.08 -6.94
N LEU A 466 11.80 -0.55 -8.04
CA LEU A 466 10.60 -1.36 -8.02
C LEU A 466 10.87 -2.87 -8.21
N GLU A 467 12.11 -3.32 -8.15
CA GLU A 467 12.43 -4.76 -8.17
C GLU A 467 11.88 -5.43 -6.91
N GLY A 468 11.27 -6.59 -7.08
CA GLY A 468 10.55 -7.30 -6.02
C GLY A 468 11.43 -7.74 -4.84
N ILE A 469 12.67 -8.15 -5.11
CA ILE A 469 13.70 -8.49 -4.12
C ILE A 469 14.99 -7.78 -4.56
N LYS A 470 15.60 -7.05 -3.65
CA LYS A 470 16.86 -6.34 -3.84
C LYS A 470 17.83 -6.74 -2.74
N GLU A 471 19.09 -6.87 -3.09
CA GLU A 471 20.15 -7.32 -2.19
C GLU A 471 21.32 -6.34 -2.25
N ALA A 472 21.94 -6.08 -1.09
CA ALA A 472 23.16 -5.31 -1.02
C ALA A 472 24.05 -5.81 0.12
N THR A 473 25.35 -5.49 0.00
CA THR A 473 26.31 -5.70 1.08
C THR A 473 26.97 -4.37 1.42
N ILE A 474 26.88 -3.98 2.69
CA ILE A 474 27.41 -2.71 3.20
C ILE A 474 28.59 -3.02 4.13
N ASP A 475 29.71 -2.36 3.92
CA ASP A 475 30.86 -2.51 4.81
C ASP A 475 30.65 -1.70 6.11
N LEU A 476 30.53 -2.42 7.22
CA LEU A 476 30.51 -1.84 8.57
C LEU A 476 31.90 -1.97 9.22
N ASN A 477 32.83 -1.12 8.80
CA ASN A 477 34.18 -1.09 9.34
C ASN A 477 34.89 -2.46 9.27
N GLY A 478 34.83 -3.10 8.11
CA GLY A 478 35.43 -4.43 7.86
C GLY A 478 34.47 -5.61 8.04
N PHE A 479 33.24 -5.37 8.55
CA PHE A 479 32.21 -6.38 8.60
C PHE A 479 31.23 -6.23 7.42
N PRO A 480 31.08 -7.24 6.53
CA PRO A 480 30.15 -7.18 5.39
C PRO A 480 28.72 -7.44 5.85
N LEU A 481 27.97 -6.37 6.13
CA LEU A 481 26.54 -6.46 6.47
C LEU A 481 25.74 -6.79 5.20
N LYS A 482 25.19 -8.00 5.14
CA LYS A 482 24.30 -8.44 4.04
C LYS A 482 22.87 -8.08 4.34
N ILE A 483 22.24 -7.35 3.43
CA ILE A 483 20.88 -6.86 3.58
C ILE A 483 20.01 -7.28 2.39
N CYS A 484 18.71 -7.41 2.65
CA CYS A 484 17.72 -7.72 1.63
C CYS A 484 16.47 -6.85 1.82
N VAL A 485 15.91 -6.38 0.72
CA VAL A 485 14.66 -5.62 0.69
C VAL A 485 13.67 -6.36 -0.19
N ALA A 486 12.51 -6.70 0.35
CA ALA A 486 11.43 -7.35 -0.39
C ALA A 486 10.13 -6.56 -0.30
N HIS A 487 9.44 -6.42 -1.41
CA HIS A 487 8.08 -5.96 -1.40
C HIS A 487 7.14 -6.97 -2.04
N THR A 488 5.86 -6.94 -1.66
CA THR A 488 4.81 -7.95 -1.82
C THR A 488 4.99 -9.18 -0.93
N LEU A 489 3.87 -9.71 -0.45
CA LEU A 489 3.90 -10.89 0.43
C LEU A 489 4.29 -12.17 -0.30
N GLY A 490 4.13 -12.22 -1.65
CA GLY A 490 4.65 -13.32 -2.45
C GLY A 490 6.18 -13.42 -2.42
N ASN A 491 6.87 -12.27 -2.50
CA ASN A 491 8.32 -12.22 -2.34
C ASN A 491 8.75 -12.49 -0.90
N ALA A 492 7.99 -11.98 0.08
CA ALA A 492 8.20 -12.30 1.48
C ALA A 492 8.11 -13.82 1.74
N ARG A 493 7.13 -14.51 1.14
CA ARG A 493 6.99 -15.97 1.21
C ARG A 493 8.25 -16.69 0.73
N ILE A 494 8.82 -16.26 -0.39
CA ILE A 494 10.06 -16.85 -0.93
C ILE A 494 11.20 -16.75 0.10
N LEU A 495 11.36 -15.58 0.74
CA LEU A 495 12.39 -15.39 1.77
C LEU A 495 12.12 -16.24 3.02
N MET A 496 10.87 -16.27 3.49
CA MET A 496 10.48 -17.05 4.68
C MET A 496 10.65 -18.55 4.47
N ASP A 497 10.32 -19.07 3.28
CA ASP A 497 10.52 -20.48 2.95
C ASP A 497 12.01 -20.85 2.88
N LYS A 498 12.87 -19.95 2.38
CA LYS A 498 14.33 -20.11 2.42
C LYS A 498 14.86 -20.06 3.86
N LEU A 499 14.36 -19.12 4.69
CA LEU A 499 14.74 -19.02 6.10
C LEU A 499 14.42 -20.31 6.86
N ARG A 500 13.21 -20.85 6.67
CA ARG A 500 12.79 -22.12 7.32
C ARG A 500 13.67 -23.31 6.93
N LYS A 501 14.26 -23.28 5.72
CA LYS A 501 15.21 -24.29 5.25
C LYS A 501 16.66 -24.04 5.67
N GLY A 502 16.96 -22.89 6.30
CA GLY A 502 18.33 -22.48 6.63
C GLY A 502 19.16 -22.04 5.41
N GLU A 503 18.51 -21.64 4.33
CA GLU A 503 19.14 -21.23 3.06
C GLU A 503 19.28 -19.71 2.93
N LEU A 504 18.85 -18.93 3.94
CA LEU A 504 18.88 -17.47 3.91
C LEU A 504 20.15 -16.94 4.59
N ASP A 505 20.94 -16.15 3.89
CA ASP A 505 22.22 -15.61 4.35
C ASP A 505 22.22 -14.06 4.35
N TYR A 506 21.26 -13.47 5.11
CA TYR A 506 21.21 -12.03 5.35
C TYR A 506 21.24 -11.73 6.84
N HIS A 507 21.66 -10.49 7.19
CA HIS A 507 21.66 -10.02 8.57
C HIS A 507 20.41 -9.18 8.88
N VAL A 508 19.95 -8.38 7.90
CA VAL A 508 18.76 -7.53 8.03
C VAL A 508 17.89 -7.68 6.78
N VAL A 509 16.58 -7.78 6.96
CA VAL A 509 15.60 -7.89 5.86
C VAL A 509 14.47 -6.89 6.05
N GLU A 510 14.25 -6.04 5.07
CA GLU A 510 13.05 -5.20 5.01
C GLU A 510 11.93 -5.94 4.25
N VAL A 511 10.70 -5.92 4.80
CA VAL A 511 9.53 -6.47 4.13
C VAL A 511 8.38 -5.47 4.10
N MET A 512 7.88 -5.17 2.90
CA MET A 512 6.67 -4.39 2.68
C MET A 512 5.63 -5.17 1.87
N ALA A 513 4.35 -5.10 2.24
CA ALA A 513 3.29 -5.83 1.54
C ALA A 513 2.88 -5.20 0.20
N CYS A 514 3.03 -3.88 0.03
CA CYS A 514 2.58 -3.17 -1.17
C CYS A 514 3.68 -3.13 -2.24
N PRO A 515 3.33 -3.21 -3.54
CA PRO A 515 4.30 -3.03 -4.64
C PRO A 515 4.94 -1.64 -4.58
N GLY A 516 6.28 -1.59 -4.50
CA GLY A 516 6.98 -0.31 -4.39
C GLY A 516 6.95 0.36 -3.00
N GLY A 517 6.27 -0.22 -2.00
CA GLY A 517 6.13 0.30 -0.64
C GLY A 517 4.82 1.06 -0.39
N CYS A 518 4.79 1.89 0.66
CA CYS A 518 3.61 2.62 1.09
C CYS A 518 3.11 3.67 0.08
N ILE A 519 3.96 4.13 -0.84
CA ILE A 519 3.57 5.01 -1.96
C ILE A 519 2.51 4.38 -2.88
N ASP A 520 2.44 3.05 -2.94
CA ASP A 520 1.41 2.26 -3.63
C ASP A 520 0.48 1.54 -2.64
N GLY A 521 0.35 2.09 -1.45
CA GLY A 521 -0.55 1.56 -0.43
C GLY A 521 -2.01 1.56 -0.89
N ALA A 522 -2.77 0.56 -0.46
CA ALA A 522 -4.15 0.36 -0.90
C ALA A 522 -5.13 1.48 -0.50
N GLY A 523 -4.72 2.43 0.36
CA GLY A 523 -5.46 3.63 0.73
C GLY A 523 -5.12 4.88 -0.08
N GLN A 524 -4.13 4.82 -0.99
CA GLN A 524 -3.73 5.90 -1.88
C GLN A 524 -4.73 6.14 -3.02
N PRO A 525 -4.70 7.31 -3.68
CA PRO A 525 -5.44 7.52 -4.93
C PRO A 525 -5.15 6.43 -5.95
N TYR A 526 -6.17 6.04 -6.72
CA TYR A 526 -6.06 4.91 -7.65
C TYR A 526 -5.19 5.25 -8.86
N HIS A 527 -4.14 4.48 -9.10
CA HIS A 527 -3.26 4.64 -10.27
C HIS A 527 -3.76 3.93 -11.54
N HIS A 528 -4.82 3.09 -11.45
CA HIS A 528 -5.45 2.38 -12.57
C HIS A 528 -4.48 1.60 -13.48
N GLY A 529 -3.41 1.05 -12.91
CA GLY A 529 -2.39 0.31 -13.67
C GLY A 529 -1.33 1.19 -14.34
N ASN A 530 -1.24 2.47 -13.99
CA ASN A 530 -0.18 3.37 -14.47
C ASN A 530 1.00 3.38 -13.49
N VAL A 531 2.08 2.69 -13.85
CA VAL A 531 3.30 2.60 -13.03
C VAL A 531 4.04 3.94 -12.89
N GLU A 532 3.88 4.84 -13.85
CA GLU A 532 4.55 6.16 -13.80
C GLU A 532 4.06 7.00 -12.62
N ILE A 533 2.82 6.80 -12.17
CA ILE A 533 2.30 7.43 -10.94
C ILE A 533 3.10 6.94 -9.71
N ILE A 534 3.35 5.64 -9.61
CA ILE A 534 4.13 5.07 -8.50
C ILE A 534 5.57 5.59 -8.52
N LYS A 535 6.19 5.64 -9.70
CA LYS A 535 7.55 6.20 -9.86
C LYS A 535 7.61 7.67 -9.49
N ALA A 536 6.61 8.46 -9.87
CA ALA A 536 6.53 9.89 -9.54
C ALA A 536 6.42 10.11 -8.02
N ARG A 537 5.57 9.33 -7.33
CA ARG A 537 5.45 9.33 -5.86
C ARG A 537 6.76 8.94 -5.18
N ALA A 538 7.44 7.88 -5.67
CA ALA A 538 8.75 7.46 -5.15
C ALA A 538 9.80 8.57 -5.29
N ALA A 539 9.90 9.17 -6.48
CA ALA A 539 10.82 10.28 -6.73
C ALA A 539 10.54 11.49 -5.82
N ALA A 540 9.26 11.74 -5.50
CA ALA A 540 8.86 12.81 -4.60
C ALA A 540 9.31 12.57 -3.15
N ILE A 541 9.18 11.34 -2.65
CA ILE A 541 9.67 10.94 -1.31
C ILE A 541 11.18 11.20 -1.18
N TYR A 542 11.97 10.82 -2.19
CA TYR A 542 13.42 11.06 -2.17
C TYR A 542 13.78 12.54 -2.33
N ARG A 543 12.97 13.35 -3.03
CA ARG A 543 13.14 14.82 -3.05
C ARG A 543 12.83 15.45 -1.70
N GLU A 544 11.80 14.96 -1.01
CA GLU A 544 11.47 15.41 0.35
C GLU A 544 12.63 15.15 1.31
N ASP A 545 13.20 13.92 1.32
CA ASP A 545 14.41 13.60 2.08
C ASP A 545 15.58 14.55 1.75
N ALA A 546 15.88 14.73 0.49
CA ALA A 546 17.00 15.58 0.06
C ALA A 546 16.85 17.06 0.45
N GLY A 547 15.60 17.53 0.60
CA GLY A 547 15.27 18.89 1.00
C GLY A 547 15.29 19.14 2.52
N LYS A 548 15.29 18.09 3.34
CA LYS A 548 15.28 18.21 4.80
C LYS A 548 16.66 18.63 5.34
N PRO A 549 16.73 19.53 6.34
CA PRO A 549 17.98 19.90 6.99
C PRO A 549 18.58 18.77 7.82
N ILE A 550 17.72 17.92 8.41
CA ILE A 550 18.09 16.73 9.17
C ILE A 550 17.79 15.52 8.30
N ARG A 551 18.80 14.68 8.02
CA ARG A 551 18.64 13.51 7.14
C ARG A 551 18.88 12.18 7.82
N LYS A 552 19.10 12.18 9.14
CA LYS A 552 19.35 10.99 9.96
C LYS A 552 18.51 11.04 11.22
N SER A 553 17.93 9.92 11.61
CA SER A 553 17.00 9.85 12.73
C SER A 553 17.64 10.18 14.09
N HIS A 554 18.88 9.76 14.32
CA HIS A 554 19.61 10.03 15.56
C HIS A 554 20.02 11.51 15.73
N GLU A 555 19.99 12.30 14.66
CA GLU A 555 20.24 13.75 14.70
C GLU A 555 18.98 14.58 15.03
N ASN A 556 17.78 13.96 15.06
CA ASN A 556 16.53 14.68 15.37
C ASN A 556 16.56 15.17 16.84
N PRO A 557 16.51 16.51 17.08
CA PRO A 557 16.63 17.07 18.43
C PRO A 557 15.44 16.72 19.33
N ASP A 558 14.23 16.58 18.77
CA ASP A 558 13.05 16.22 19.55
C ASP A 558 13.09 14.74 19.98
N ILE A 559 13.66 13.85 19.16
CA ILE A 559 13.93 12.46 19.54
C ILE A 559 14.97 12.41 20.67
N GLN A 560 16.08 13.14 20.54
CA GLN A 560 17.10 13.22 21.59
C GLN A 560 16.54 13.74 22.91
N LYS A 561 15.69 14.76 22.84
CA LYS A 561 15.00 15.33 23.99
C LYS A 561 14.02 14.33 24.64
N LEU A 562 13.25 13.58 23.81
CA LEU A 562 12.35 12.55 24.30
C LEU A 562 13.09 11.46 25.10
N TYR A 563 14.22 10.98 24.59
CA TYR A 563 15.04 10.02 25.34
C TYR A 563 15.57 10.61 26.64
N LYS A 564 16.14 11.81 26.61
CA LYS A 564 16.68 12.48 27.80
C LYS A 564 15.64 12.75 28.88
N GLU A 565 14.43 13.16 28.51
CA GLU A 565 13.39 13.58 29.46
C GLU A 565 12.50 12.42 29.92
N PHE A 566 12.32 11.39 29.10
CA PHE A 566 11.26 10.41 29.35
C PHE A 566 11.67 8.95 29.14
N LEU A 567 12.24 8.58 28.01
CA LEU A 567 12.53 7.18 27.68
C LEU A 567 13.83 6.65 28.30
N GLY A 568 14.81 7.52 28.55
CA GLY A 568 16.16 7.16 28.99
C GLY A 568 17.10 6.88 27.80
N GLU A 569 17.22 5.65 27.40
CA GLU A 569 18.01 5.20 26.26
C GLU A 569 17.23 4.20 25.41
N PRO A 570 17.61 3.98 24.13
CA PRO A 570 17.02 2.92 23.32
C PRO A 570 17.10 1.56 24.01
N LEU A 571 16.06 0.75 23.84
CA LEU A 571 15.89 -0.57 24.50
C LEU A 571 15.84 -0.53 26.04
N SER A 572 15.65 0.65 26.66
CA SER A 572 15.40 0.74 28.11
C SER A 572 14.09 0.03 28.49
N GLU A 573 13.90 -0.27 29.77
CA GLU A 573 12.68 -0.89 30.28
C GLU A 573 11.42 -0.08 29.88
N ARG A 574 11.50 1.26 29.94
CA ARG A 574 10.40 2.15 29.54
C ARG A 574 10.16 2.12 28.03
N SER A 575 11.23 2.12 27.21
CA SER A 575 11.13 1.95 25.77
C SER A 575 10.47 0.62 25.43
N HIS A 576 10.92 -0.48 26.03
CA HIS A 576 10.32 -1.79 25.81
C HIS A 576 8.83 -1.80 26.15
N LYS A 577 8.42 -1.22 27.26
CA LYS A 577 7.00 -1.18 27.66
C LYS A 577 6.11 -0.39 26.70
N LEU A 578 6.61 0.71 26.13
CA LEU A 578 5.83 1.64 25.32
C LEU A 578 5.97 1.37 23.81
N LEU A 579 7.16 1.01 23.35
CA LEU A 579 7.54 1.04 21.93
C LEU A 579 7.77 -0.35 21.33
N HIS A 580 7.78 -1.41 22.13
CA HIS A 580 7.97 -2.77 21.66
C HIS A 580 6.69 -3.60 21.79
N THR A 581 6.66 -4.72 21.07
CA THR A 581 5.51 -5.63 20.99
C THR A 581 5.98 -7.07 20.87
N HIS A 582 5.03 -7.98 20.84
CA HIS A 582 5.24 -9.41 20.62
C HIS A 582 4.26 -9.94 19.57
N TYR A 583 4.50 -11.13 19.07
CA TYR A 583 3.77 -11.72 17.96
C TYR A 583 3.07 -13.00 18.37
N PHE A 584 1.98 -13.31 17.70
CA PHE A 584 1.08 -14.41 18.04
C PHE A 584 1.09 -15.51 16.98
N ASP A 585 0.76 -16.73 17.41
CA ASP A 585 0.40 -17.82 16.49
C ASP A 585 -1.07 -17.66 16.09
N LYS A 586 -1.31 -17.22 14.86
CA LYS A 586 -2.64 -17.11 14.24
C LYS A 586 -2.87 -18.16 13.15
N SER A 587 -2.09 -19.23 13.14
CA SER A 587 -2.28 -20.30 12.17
C SER A 587 -3.69 -20.88 12.28
N ILE A 588 -4.40 -20.95 11.16
CA ILE A 588 -5.71 -21.60 11.10
C ILE A 588 -5.45 -23.11 11.09
N LYS A 589 -5.84 -23.79 12.16
CA LYS A 589 -5.73 -25.24 12.30
C LYS A 589 -6.82 -25.97 11.52
#